data_1e9be90d99cf7e1fb4f500410a9c7c3e
#
_entry.id   1e9be90d99cf7e1fb4f500410a9c7c3e
#
_cell.length_a   1.000
_cell.length_b   1.000
_cell.length_c   1.000
_cell.angle_alpha   90.00
_cell.angle_beta   90.00
_cell.angle_gamma   90.00
#
_symmetry.space_group_name_H-M   'P 1'
#
loop_
_entity.id
_entity.type
_entity.pdbx_description
1 polymer ?
#
loop_
_entity_poly.entity_id
_entity_poly.type
_entity_poly.pdbx_seq_one_letter_code
_entity_poly.pdbx_strand_id
1 'polypeptide(L)'
;MWSYIAGGVFLALAMYFIVQGIRCGAAVRESKNRLAAYNAQTAALSYGEITYVDLGEGEVILSVHGIFGGYDQAYDTCKDFCSDYRIIAPSRFGYLGSDVSGDGTPASQAAAYVELLDKLGIDKVHLLATSAGGSVAIRFALDYPQRTKGLILYCSAMPPVEKPEKYAEYAGPPPFLCNDYVMFLLSPMFELIMGMEQSTIYSMLPINDRKVGVILDASVTNPDMARDFGEYPIEDLQVPTLIFHAKDDKLASYIETERAVARFPNCTFISFESGGHLLTGHAEEIKEAVSDFVEDRSH
;
A
#
# COMPACT_ATOMS: atom_id res chain seq x y z
N MET A 1 -38.93 30.66 -22.14
CA MET A 1 -38.66 29.22 -22.42
C MET A 1 -37.27 28.79 -21.95
N TRP A 2 -36.18 29.45 -22.38
CA TRP A 2 -34.79 29.10 -21.97
C TRP A 2 -34.54 29.17 -20.45
N SER A 3 -35.13 30.15 -19.74
CA SER A 3 -35.01 30.31 -18.28
C SER A 3 -35.65 29.14 -17.50
N TYR A 4 -36.76 28.61 -17.96
CA TYR A 4 -37.41 27.46 -17.32
C TYR A 4 -36.63 26.17 -17.56
N ILE A 5 -36.04 26.01 -18.76
CA ILE A 5 -35.18 24.87 -19.08
C ILE A 5 -33.92 24.92 -18.21
N ALA A 6 -33.25 26.07 -18.13
CA ALA A 6 -32.08 26.27 -17.30
C ALA A 6 -32.38 26.01 -15.81
N GLY A 7 -33.53 26.50 -15.31
CA GLY A 7 -33.98 26.23 -13.93
C GLY A 7 -34.22 24.74 -13.67
N GLY A 8 -34.86 24.05 -14.62
CA GLY A 8 -35.13 22.61 -14.52
C GLY A 8 -33.81 21.78 -14.51
N VAL A 9 -32.84 22.13 -15.37
CA VAL A 9 -31.54 21.48 -15.40
C VAL A 9 -30.80 21.71 -14.10
N PHE A 10 -30.79 22.94 -13.57
CA PHE A 10 -30.12 23.25 -12.29
C PHE A 10 -30.75 22.44 -11.14
N LEU A 11 -32.05 22.35 -11.04
CA LEU A 11 -32.72 21.55 -10.02
C LEU A 11 -32.40 20.06 -10.14
N ALA A 12 -32.35 19.52 -11.36
CA ALA A 12 -31.99 18.12 -11.59
C ALA A 12 -30.55 17.83 -11.17
N LEU A 13 -29.61 18.72 -11.50
CA LEU A 13 -28.21 18.61 -11.08
C LEU A 13 -28.06 18.73 -9.55
N ALA A 14 -28.75 19.70 -8.94
CA ALA A 14 -28.73 19.84 -7.48
C ALA A 14 -29.29 18.58 -6.79
N MET A 15 -30.40 18.03 -7.28
CA MET A 15 -30.96 16.78 -6.75
C MET A 15 -30.03 15.61 -6.94
N TYR A 16 -29.37 15.49 -8.10
CA TYR A 16 -28.35 14.47 -8.36
C TYR A 16 -27.20 14.53 -7.32
N PHE A 17 -26.62 15.71 -7.10
CA PHE A 17 -25.53 15.86 -6.13
C PHE A 17 -25.96 15.61 -4.69
N ILE A 18 -27.19 15.97 -4.31
CA ILE A 18 -27.78 15.64 -3.00
C ILE A 18 -27.88 14.11 -2.83
N VAL A 19 -28.42 13.43 -3.84
CA VAL A 19 -28.52 11.95 -3.80
C VAL A 19 -27.17 11.30 -3.71
N GLN A 20 -26.17 11.76 -4.49
CA GLN A 20 -24.82 11.24 -4.40
C GLN A 20 -24.20 11.50 -3.02
N GLY A 21 -24.46 12.64 -2.39
CA GLY A 21 -24.02 12.94 -1.02
C GLY A 21 -24.60 11.96 0.01
N ILE A 22 -25.88 11.63 -0.09
CA ILE A 22 -26.53 10.64 0.79
C ILE A 22 -25.92 9.24 0.59
N ARG A 23 -25.70 8.83 -0.67
CA ARG A 23 -25.08 7.54 -1.01
C ARG A 23 -23.63 7.46 -0.52
N CYS A 24 -22.84 8.52 -0.69
CA CYS A 24 -21.49 8.62 -0.16
C CYS A 24 -21.48 8.48 1.36
N GLY A 25 -22.37 9.20 2.07
CA GLY A 25 -22.49 9.09 3.52
C GLY A 25 -22.84 7.67 4.00
N ALA A 26 -23.66 6.94 3.23
CA ALA A 26 -23.97 5.55 3.51
C ALA A 26 -22.74 4.65 3.29
N ALA A 27 -22.02 4.81 2.18
CA ALA A 27 -20.81 4.06 1.86
C ALA A 27 -19.68 4.29 2.90
N VAL A 28 -19.48 5.55 3.33
CA VAL A 28 -18.52 5.87 4.41
C VAL A 28 -18.90 5.20 5.73
N ARG A 29 -20.19 5.17 6.07
CA ARG A 29 -20.66 4.48 7.29
C ARG A 29 -20.43 2.98 7.22
N GLU A 30 -20.73 2.37 6.09
CA GLU A 30 -20.46 0.94 5.84
C GLU A 30 -18.97 0.63 5.95
N SER A 31 -18.13 1.48 5.35
CA SER A 31 -16.67 1.34 5.43
C SER A 31 -16.16 1.45 6.87
N LYS A 32 -16.70 2.35 7.69
CA LYS A 32 -16.35 2.43 9.13
C LYS A 32 -16.75 1.16 9.90
N ASN A 33 -17.91 0.58 9.57
CA ASN A 33 -18.33 -0.69 10.16
C ASN A 33 -17.40 -1.83 9.73
N ARG A 34 -16.99 -1.85 8.46
CA ARG A 34 -16.00 -2.81 7.94
C ARG A 34 -14.67 -2.67 8.68
N LEU A 35 -14.15 -1.45 8.82
CA LEU A 35 -12.91 -1.18 9.54
C LEU A 35 -12.97 -1.64 11.01
N ALA A 36 -14.08 -1.42 11.69
CA ALA A 36 -14.27 -1.88 13.07
C ALA A 36 -14.21 -3.42 13.21
N ALA A 37 -14.59 -4.16 12.17
CA ALA A 37 -14.58 -5.62 12.18
C ALA A 37 -13.18 -6.25 12.18
N TYR A 38 -12.13 -5.51 11.82
CA TYR A 38 -10.74 -6.01 11.88
C TYR A 38 -10.22 -6.12 13.31
N ASN A 39 -10.90 -5.52 14.31
CA ASN A 39 -10.44 -5.49 15.71
C ASN A 39 -8.99 -4.98 15.83
N ALA A 40 -8.64 -3.95 15.06
CA ALA A 40 -7.31 -3.38 15.06
C ALA A 40 -6.91 -2.90 16.45
N GLN A 41 -5.64 -3.09 16.78
CA GLN A 41 -5.02 -2.70 18.04
C GLN A 41 -4.16 -1.46 17.83
N THR A 42 -3.84 -0.74 18.90
CA THR A 42 -2.94 0.42 18.86
C THR A 42 -1.77 0.19 19.79
N ALA A 43 -0.56 0.41 19.30
CA ALA A 43 0.68 0.42 20.09
C ALA A 43 1.23 1.83 20.18
N ALA A 44 1.49 2.30 21.42
CA ALA A 44 2.23 3.55 21.65
C ALA A 44 3.73 3.28 21.48
N LEU A 45 4.37 3.89 20.49
CA LEU A 45 5.79 3.79 20.18
C LEU A 45 6.49 5.14 20.49
N SER A 46 7.81 5.15 20.44
CA SER A 46 8.59 6.41 20.45
C SER A 46 8.28 7.29 19.23
N TYR A 47 7.78 6.67 18.17
CA TYR A 47 7.31 7.30 16.93
C TYR A 47 5.82 7.73 16.95
N GLY A 48 5.14 7.72 18.10
CA GLY A 48 3.71 7.96 18.20
C GLY A 48 2.89 6.66 18.19
N GLU A 49 1.59 6.77 18.02
CA GLU A 49 0.70 5.61 17.98
C GLU A 49 0.73 4.95 16.60
N ILE A 50 0.80 3.62 16.57
CA ILE A 50 0.62 2.81 15.37
C ILE A 50 -0.57 1.86 15.58
N THR A 51 -1.54 1.94 14.67
CA THR A 51 -2.68 1.03 14.63
C THR A 51 -2.38 -0.13 13.67
N TYR A 52 -2.63 -1.35 14.12
CA TYR A 52 -2.30 -2.57 13.38
C TYR A 52 -3.31 -3.68 13.63
N VAL A 53 -3.36 -4.64 12.71
CA VAL A 53 -4.04 -5.93 12.87
C VAL A 53 -2.97 -7.00 13.13
N ASP A 54 -3.25 -7.91 14.05
CA ASP A 54 -2.41 -9.05 14.43
C ASP A 54 -3.30 -10.29 14.46
N LEU A 55 -3.19 -11.14 13.44
CA LEU A 55 -4.03 -12.33 13.29
C LEU A 55 -3.23 -13.49 12.70
N GLY A 56 -3.66 -14.73 13.04
CA GLY A 56 -2.99 -15.96 12.62
C GLY A 56 -1.91 -16.41 13.60
N GLU A 57 -1.22 -17.48 13.26
CA GLU A 57 -0.18 -18.11 14.07
C GLU A 57 0.97 -18.59 13.17
N GLY A 58 2.12 -18.91 13.74
CA GLY A 58 3.27 -19.46 13.01
C GLY A 58 4.28 -18.42 12.53
N GLU A 59 4.84 -18.62 11.35
CA GLU A 59 5.78 -17.69 10.74
C GLU A 59 5.13 -16.31 10.51
N VAL A 60 5.89 -15.24 10.72
CA VAL A 60 5.35 -13.90 10.73
C VAL A 60 5.57 -13.19 9.40
N ILE A 61 4.49 -12.67 8.83
CA ILE A 61 4.50 -11.76 7.70
C ILE A 61 4.12 -10.36 8.20
N LEU A 62 5.02 -9.39 8.04
CA LEU A 62 4.75 -7.97 8.21
C LEU A 62 4.28 -7.39 6.88
N SER A 63 3.01 -7.04 6.78
CA SER A 63 2.40 -6.54 5.55
C SER A 63 2.37 -5.02 5.51
N VAL A 64 2.95 -4.42 4.46
CA VAL A 64 3.08 -2.98 4.26
C VAL A 64 2.22 -2.54 3.09
N HIS A 65 1.12 -1.83 3.39
CA HIS A 65 0.12 -1.43 2.39
C HIS A 65 0.58 -0.34 1.42
N GLY A 66 -0.11 -0.23 0.28
CA GLY A 66 0.07 0.82 -0.72
C GLY A 66 -0.59 2.16 -0.36
N ILE A 67 -0.60 3.07 -1.34
CA ILE A 67 -1.29 4.36 -1.18
C ILE A 67 -2.80 4.16 -1.02
N PHE A 68 -3.48 5.04 -0.28
CA PHE A 68 -4.89 4.90 0.14
C PHE A 68 -5.19 3.66 1.00
N GLY A 69 -4.18 2.92 1.43
CA GLY A 69 -4.35 1.75 2.29
C GLY A 69 -4.50 2.08 3.77
N GLY A 70 -4.13 1.12 4.59
CA GLY A 70 -4.16 1.11 6.05
C GLY A 70 -4.03 -0.34 6.51
N TYR A 71 -4.22 -0.58 7.80
CA TYR A 71 -4.19 -1.94 8.35
C TYR A 71 -5.16 -2.91 7.64
N ASP A 72 -6.28 -2.40 7.13
CA ASP A 72 -7.26 -3.18 6.38
C ASP A 72 -6.70 -3.69 5.05
N GLN A 73 -6.12 -2.81 4.22
CA GLN A 73 -5.50 -3.24 2.96
C GLN A 73 -4.28 -4.14 3.20
N ALA A 74 -3.44 -3.79 4.20
CA ALA A 74 -2.30 -4.61 4.57
C ALA A 74 -2.72 -6.04 4.95
N TYR A 75 -3.78 -6.18 5.74
CA TYR A 75 -4.33 -7.48 6.11
C TYR A 75 -5.00 -8.19 4.93
N ASP A 76 -5.86 -7.49 4.17
CA ASP A 76 -6.60 -8.09 3.05
C ASP A 76 -5.68 -8.64 1.95
N THR A 77 -4.51 -8.04 1.74
CA THR A 77 -3.50 -8.59 0.83
C THR A 77 -2.99 -9.97 1.28
N CYS A 78 -3.00 -10.22 2.58
CA CYS A 78 -2.50 -11.46 3.18
C CYS A 78 -3.60 -12.38 3.71
N LYS A 79 -4.88 -12.04 3.57
CA LYS A 79 -5.99 -12.78 4.20
C LYS A 79 -6.03 -14.27 3.84
N ASP A 80 -5.63 -14.62 2.62
CA ASP A 80 -5.61 -16.00 2.14
C ASP A 80 -4.44 -16.82 2.71
N PHE A 81 -3.50 -16.16 3.40
CA PHE A 81 -2.35 -16.74 4.09
C PHE A 81 -2.54 -16.85 5.61
N CYS A 82 -3.55 -16.20 6.20
CA CYS A 82 -3.70 -16.12 7.67
C CYS A 82 -4.04 -17.45 8.35
N SER A 83 -4.37 -18.50 7.60
CA SER A 83 -4.47 -19.85 8.14
C SER A 83 -3.10 -20.51 8.39
N ASP A 84 -2.06 -20.04 7.71
CA ASP A 84 -0.75 -20.67 7.66
C ASP A 84 0.34 -19.80 8.32
N TYR A 85 0.08 -18.48 8.41
CA TYR A 85 1.03 -17.47 8.91
C TYR A 85 0.38 -16.48 9.88
N ARG A 86 1.19 -15.91 10.79
CA ARG A 86 0.78 -14.76 11.61
C ARG A 86 1.01 -13.47 10.81
N ILE A 87 -0.05 -12.72 10.58
CA ILE A 87 -0.04 -11.48 9.81
C ILE A 87 -0.02 -10.28 10.75
N ILE A 88 1.03 -9.49 10.70
CA ILE A 88 1.12 -8.16 11.30
C ILE A 88 0.89 -7.14 10.20
N ALA A 89 -0.22 -6.42 10.29
CA ALA A 89 -0.66 -5.48 9.26
C ALA A 89 -0.82 -4.07 9.85
N PRO A 90 0.26 -3.27 9.96
CA PRO A 90 0.19 -1.91 10.47
C PRO A 90 -0.34 -0.93 9.42
N SER A 91 -1.03 0.10 9.87
CA SER A 91 -1.17 1.33 9.10
C SER A 91 0.16 2.06 9.06
N ARG A 92 0.58 2.50 7.88
CA ARG A 92 1.73 3.38 7.70
C ARG A 92 1.45 4.76 8.31
N PHE A 93 2.45 5.57 8.49
CA PHE A 93 2.30 6.90 9.09
C PHE A 93 1.23 7.74 8.41
N GLY A 94 0.35 8.33 9.22
CA GLY A 94 -0.77 9.18 8.78
C GLY A 94 -1.98 8.44 8.21
N TYR A 95 -1.99 7.10 8.23
CA TYR A 95 -3.14 6.29 7.83
C TYR A 95 -3.85 5.71 9.06
N LEU A 96 -5.15 5.58 8.99
CA LEU A 96 -6.08 4.86 9.89
C LEU A 96 -5.56 4.66 11.33
N GLY A 97 -5.48 5.73 12.10
CA GLY A 97 -5.12 5.69 13.52
C GLY A 97 -3.62 5.62 13.80
N SER A 98 -2.77 5.70 12.78
CA SER A 98 -1.32 5.85 12.97
C SER A 98 -0.90 7.30 12.86
N ASP A 99 -0.06 7.74 13.81
CA ASP A 99 0.52 9.07 13.81
C ASP A 99 1.54 9.28 12.68
N VAL A 100 1.89 10.54 12.43
CA VAL A 100 3.07 10.92 11.65
C VAL A 100 4.14 11.35 12.61
N SER A 101 5.30 10.73 12.57
CA SER A 101 6.42 11.07 13.44
C SER A 101 7.67 11.43 12.65
N GLY A 102 8.46 12.33 13.22
CA GLY A 102 9.71 12.77 12.62
C GLY A 102 9.50 13.40 11.25
N ASP A 103 10.32 13.00 10.30
CA ASP A 103 10.29 13.44 8.91
C ASP A 103 9.34 12.60 8.02
N GLY A 104 8.77 11.52 8.57
CA GLY A 104 7.86 10.62 7.86
C GLY A 104 8.50 9.76 6.77
N THR A 105 9.83 9.75 6.67
CA THR A 105 10.58 9.00 5.65
C THR A 105 10.37 7.49 5.74
N PRO A 106 10.65 6.72 4.68
CA PRO A 106 10.68 5.26 4.73
C PRO A 106 11.58 4.71 5.83
N ALA A 107 12.72 5.36 6.11
CA ALA A 107 13.62 4.97 7.19
C ALA A 107 12.97 5.13 8.57
N SER A 108 12.30 6.26 8.83
CA SER A 108 11.56 6.49 10.08
C SER A 108 10.40 5.49 10.24
N GLN A 109 9.69 5.18 9.17
CA GLN A 109 8.61 4.18 9.19
C GLN A 109 9.17 2.76 9.43
N ALA A 110 10.29 2.40 8.82
CA ALA A 110 10.97 1.12 9.06
C ALA A 110 11.41 0.97 10.52
N ALA A 111 12.00 2.01 11.10
CA ALA A 111 12.41 2.03 12.51
C ALA A 111 11.21 1.89 13.47
N ALA A 112 10.09 2.53 13.16
CA ALA A 112 8.84 2.37 13.93
C ALA A 112 8.31 0.94 13.87
N TYR A 113 8.44 0.25 12.74
CA TYR A 113 8.05 -1.15 12.62
C TYR A 113 8.97 -2.08 13.43
N VAL A 114 10.27 -1.80 13.49
CA VAL A 114 11.17 -2.55 14.38
C VAL A 114 10.71 -2.41 15.83
N GLU A 115 10.39 -1.20 16.30
CA GLU A 115 9.89 -0.99 17.65
C GLU A 115 8.53 -1.69 17.89
N LEU A 116 7.64 -1.72 16.89
CA LEU A 116 6.40 -2.48 16.95
C LEU A 116 6.68 -3.98 17.13
N LEU A 117 7.58 -4.54 16.31
CA LEU A 117 7.98 -5.96 16.41
C LEU A 117 8.59 -6.29 17.78
N ASP A 118 9.42 -5.40 18.33
CA ASP A 118 10.01 -5.56 19.67
C ASP A 118 8.92 -5.63 20.74
N LYS A 119 7.92 -4.75 20.68
CA LYS A 119 6.76 -4.77 21.59
C LYS A 119 5.94 -6.04 21.49
N LEU A 120 5.86 -6.63 20.30
CA LEU A 120 5.13 -7.87 20.04
C LEU A 120 5.98 -9.13 20.33
N GLY A 121 7.25 -8.95 20.72
CA GLY A 121 8.18 -10.07 20.98
C GLY A 121 8.55 -10.84 19.70
N ILE A 122 8.54 -10.18 18.53
CA ILE A 122 8.83 -10.77 17.23
C ILE A 122 10.26 -10.44 16.84
N ASP A 123 11.10 -11.46 16.66
CA ASP A 123 12.51 -11.29 16.32
C ASP A 123 12.71 -11.01 14.83
N LYS A 124 12.14 -11.84 13.96
CA LYS A 124 12.30 -11.75 12.50
C LYS A 124 10.98 -11.95 11.77
N VAL A 125 10.85 -11.30 10.61
CA VAL A 125 9.66 -11.37 9.77
C VAL A 125 10.00 -11.58 8.29
N HIS A 126 9.04 -12.13 7.55
CA HIS A 126 8.95 -11.89 6.11
C HIS A 126 8.24 -10.56 5.90
N LEU A 127 8.79 -9.69 5.05
CA LEU A 127 8.15 -8.44 4.64
C LEU A 127 7.32 -8.70 3.38
N LEU A 128 6.07 -8.26 3.38
CA LEU A 128 5.25 -8.23 2.17
C LEU A 128 4.83 -6.78 1.93
N ALA A 129 5.10 -6.25 0.78
CA ALA A 129 4.76 -4.86 0.47
C ALA A 129 4.03 -4.72 -0.85
N THR A 130 3.01 -3.86 -0.86
CA THR A 130 2.22 -3.55 -2.04
C THR A 130 2.46 -2.10 -2.46
N SER A 131 2.70 -1.87 -3.77
CA SER A 131 2.71 -0.54 -4.38
C SER A 131 3.64 0.44 -3.63
N ALA A 132 3.14 1.58 -3.18
CA ALA A 132 3.90 2.59 -2.42
C ALA A 132 4.52 2.06 -1.11
N GLY A 133 4.05 0.93 -0.59
CA GLY A 133 4.65 0.29 0.60
C GLY A 133 6.06 -0.25 0.37
N GLY A 134 6.44 -0.46 -0.89
CA GLY A 134 7.74 -1.03 -1.24
C GLY A 134 8.93 -0.22 -0.78
N SER A 135 8.86 1.11 -0.83
CA SER A 135 9.96 1.97 -0.36
C SER A 135 10.26 1.74 1.13
N VAL A 136 9.22 1.58 1.95
CA VAL A 136 9.36 1.30 3.40
C VAL A 136 9.89 -0.11 3.63
N ALA A 137 9.38 -1.11 2.91
CA ALA A 137 9.83 -2.49 3.08
C ALA A 137 11.25 -2.72 2.58
N ILE A 138 11.64 -2.13 1.44
CA ILE A 138 13.00 -2.16 0.93
C ILE A 138 13.94 -1.49 1.93
N ARG A 139 13.56 -0.32 2.45
CA ARG A 139 14.36 0.38 3.45
C ARG A 139 14.50 -0.44 4.74
N PHE A 140 13.42 -1.09 5.19
CA PHE A 140 13.48 -2.01 6.34
C PHE A 140 14.46 -3.15 6.09
N ALA A 141 14.41 -3.80 4.92
CA ALA A 141 15.28 -4.93 4.61
C ALA A 141 16.76 -4.53 4.50
N LEU A 142 17.04 -3.32 4.02
CA LEU A 142 18.41 -2.77 3.96
C LEU A 142 18.96 -2.40 5.34
N ASP A 143 18.16 -1.69 6.16
CA ASP A 143 18.61 -1.19 7.47
C ASP A 143 18.61 -2.27 8.55
N TYR A 144 17.72 -3.25 8.43
CA TYR A 144 17.49 -4.29 9.44
C TYR A 144 17.53 -5.71 8.84
N PRO A 145 18.61 -6.10 8.11
CA PRO A 145 18.68 -7.43 7.50
C PRO A 145 18.61 -8.56 8.53
N GLN A 146 19.08 -8.32 9.76
CA GLN A 146 18.99 -9.27 10.88
C GLN A 146 17.56 -9.48 11.39
N ARG A 147 16.61 -8.58 11.06
CA ARG A 147 15.19 -8.64 11.43
C ARG A 147 14.32 -9.16 10.26
N THR A 148 14.93 -9.39 9.10
CA THR A 148 14.25 -9.77 7.85
C THR A 148 14.62 -11.19 7.45
N LYS A 149 13.62 -12.03 7.18
CA LYS A 149 13.78 -13.38 6.62
C LYS A 149 13.73 -13.36 5.10
N GLY A 150 12.86 -12.55 4.53
CA GLY A 150 12.68 -12.38 3.09
C GLY A 150 11.83 -11.16 2.79
N LEU A 151 11.91 -10.68 1.55
CA LEU A 151 11.18 -9.52 1.03
C LEU A 151 10.28 -9.94 -0.13
N ILE A 152 8.98 -9.66 -0.03
CA ILE A 152 7.98 -9.97 -1.05
C ILE A 152 7.37 -8.65 -1.53
N LEU A 153 7.42 -8.38 -2.84
CA LEU A 153 6.99 -7.13 -3.45
C LEU A 153 5.88 -7.36 -4.50
N TYR A 154 4.71 -6.76 -4.27
CA TYR A 154 3.54 -6.86 -5.15
C TYR A 154 3.31 -5.56 -5.90
N CYS A 155 3.51 -5.54 -7.23
CA CYS A 155 3.36 -4.34 -8.06
C CYS A 155 3.91 -3.09 -7.34
N SER A 156 5.07 -3.25 -6.76
CA SER A 156 5.63 -2.34 -5.78
C SER A 156 6.37 -1.18 -6.44
N ALA A 157 6.50 -0.09 -5.70
CA ALA A 157 7.48 0.94 -6.02
C ALA A 157 8.89 0.33 -6.03
N MET A 158 9.66 0.64 -7.05
CA MET A 158 11.00 0.12 -7.26
C MET A 158 12.05 1.23 -7.27
N PRO A 159 13.26 0.96 -6.76
CA PRO A 159 14.35 1.91 -6.85
C PRO A 159 14.75 2.11 -8.31
N PRO A 160 15.05 3.34 -8.74
CA PRO A 160 15.53 3.59 -10.09
C PRO A 160 16.87 2.87 -10.33
N VAL A 161 17.11 2.48 -11.58
CA VAL A 161 18.35 1.75 -11.97
C VAL A 161 19.58 2.62 -11.83
N GLU A 162 19.43 3.92 -12.13
CA GLU A 162 20.49 4.91 -12.01
C GLU A 162 19.95 6.13 -11.26
N LYS A 163 20.85 6.90 -10.64
CA LYS A 163 20.45 8.14 -9.97
C LYS A 163 19.82 9.10 -10.98
N PRO A 164 18.55 9.46 -10.82
CA PRO A 164 17.89 10.36 -11.77
C PRO A 164 18.45 11.77 -11.64
N GLU A 165 18.62 12.45 -12.79
CA GLU A 165 19.01 13.87 -12.80
C GLU A 165 17.92 14.79 -12.19
N LYS A 166 16.67 14.38 -12.30
CA LYS A 166 15.49 15.06 -11.77
C LYS A 166 14.49 14.03 -11.26
N TYR A 167 13.82 14.35 -10.18
CA TYR A 167 12.71 13.57 -9.64
C TYR A 167 11.52 14.48 -9.34
N ALA A 168 10.32 13.89 -9.26
CA ALA A 168 9.13 14.61 -8.87
C ALA A 168 9.15 14.85 -7.36
N GLU A 169 9.05 16.10 -6.91
CA GLU A 169 8.92 16.44 -5.48
C GLU A 169 7.56 16.00 -4.90
N TYR A 170 6.59 15.79 -5.77
CA TYR A 170 5.26 15.28 -5.43
C TYR A 170 4.89 14.18 -6.43
N ALA A 171 4.81 12.94 -5.94
CA ALA A 171 4.50 11.75 -6.73
C ALA A 171 3.28 11.04 -6.14
N GLY A 172 2.08 11.53 -6.46
CA GLY A 172 0.84 10.99 -5.94
C GLY A 172 -0.40 11.66 -6.52
N PRO A 173 -1.59 11.29 -6.04
CA PRO A 173 -2.84 11.87 -6.52
C PRO A 173 -2.95 13.35 -6.12
N PRO A 174 -3.57 14.17 -6.97
CA PRO A 174 -3.87 15.56 -6.60
C PRO A 174 -4.62 15.63 -5.25
N PRO A 175 -4.27 16.56 -4.34
CA PRO A 175 -4.84 16.61 -2.98
C PRO A 175 -6.37 16.71 -2.91
N PHE A 176 -7.03 17.24 -3.95
CA PHE A 176 -8.49 17.31 -3.99
C PHE A 176 -9.17 15.93 -4.11
N LEU A 177 -8.46 14.92 -4.60
CA LEU A 177 -8.93 13.53 -4.62
C LEU A 177 -8.92 12.89 -3.23
N CYS A 178 -8.17 13.46 -2.27
CA CYS A 178 -8.16 12.99 -0.89
C CYS A 178 -9.40 13.47 -0.13
N ASN A 179 -10.58 13.14 -0.65
CA ASN A 179 -11.88 13.52 -0.11
C ASN A 179 -12.91 12.43 -0.44
N ASP A 180 -13.68 12.00 0.56
CA ASP A 180 -14.68 10.92 0.42
C ASP A 180 -15.66 11.16 -0.72
N TYR A 181 -16.23 12.37 -0.78
CA TYR A 181 -17.25 12.69 -1.77
C TYR A 181 -16.70 12.77 -3.18
N VAL A 182 -15.51 13.36 -3.35
CA VAL A 182 -14.86 13.47 -4.66
C VAL A 182 -14.49 12.09 -5.19
N MET A 183 -13.85 11.24 -4.36
CA MET A 183 -13.50 9.87 -4.74
C MET A 183 -14.74 9.04 -5.05
N PHE A 184 -15.78 9.13 -4.21
CA PHE A 184 -17.04 8.45 -4.45
C PHE A 184 -17.69 8.87 -5.78
N LEU A 185 -17.74 10.17 -6.07
CA LEU A 185 -18.32 10.71 -7.29
C LEU A 185 -17.56 10.30 -8.54
N LEU A 186 -16.22 10.25 -8.47
CA LEU A 186 -15.36 9.92 -9.59
C LEU A 186 -15.11 8.40 -9.73
N SER A 187 -15.51 7.59 -8.75
CA SER A 187 -15.26 6.15 -8.75
C SER A 187 -15.66 5.41 -10.04
N PRO A 188 -16.76 5.75 -10.74
CA PRO A 188 -17.10 5.07 -11.99
C PRO A 188 -16.11 5.34 -13.14
N MET A 189 -15.27 6.37 -13.02
CA MET A 189 -14.28 6.72 -14.05
C MET A 189 -12.95 5.99 -13.86
N PHE A 190 -12.67 5.51 -12.65
CA PHE A 190 -11.36 4.89 -12.35
C PHE A 190 -11.16 3.55 -13.06
N GLU A 191 -12.22 2.80 -13.30
CA GLU A 191 -12.15 1.57 -14.09
C GLU A 191 -11.63 1.86 -15.51
N LEU A 192 -12.17 2.88 -16.15
CA LEU A 192 -11.75 3.28 -17.50
C LEU A 192 -10.32 3.84 -17.54
N ILE A 193 -9.94 4.64 -16.53
CA ILE A 193 -8.68 5.39 -16.53
C ILE A 193 -7.53 4.53 -15.97
N MET A 194 -7.79 3.81 -14.89
CA MET A 194 -6.77 3.10 -14.10
C MET A 194 -6.90 1.57 -14.15
N GLY A 195 -7.99 1.04 -14.72
CA GLY A 195 -8.29 -0.40 -14.69
C GLY A 195 -8.70 -0.90 -13.30
N MET A 196 -9.14 -0.01 -12.39
CA MET A 196 -9.56 -0.35 -11.03
C MET A 196 -11.08 -0.37 -10.94
N GLU A 197 -11.65 -1.48 -10.52
CA GLU A 197 -13.09 -1.60 -10.30
C GLU A 197 -13.59 -0.59 -9.26
N GLN A 198 -14.84 -0.18 -9.39
CA GLN A 198 -15.48 0.72 -8.43
C GLN A 198 -15.50 0.16 -7.00
N SER A 199 -15.59 -1.15 -6.85
CA SER A 199 -15.49 -1.88 -5.58
C SER A 199 -14.16 -1.60 -4.86
N THR A 200 -13.07 -1.55 -5.59
CA THR A 200 -11.74 -1.20 -5.07
C THR A 200 -11.71 0.22 -4.50
N ILE A 201 -12.33 1.18 -5.18
CA ILE A 201 -12.42 2.54 -4.67
C ILE A 201 -13.26 2.61 -3.38
N TYR A 202 -14.32 1.82 -3.29
CA TYR A 202 -15.12 1.75 -2.05
C TYR A 202 -14.37 1.10 -0.89
N SER A 203 -13.46 0.15 -1.16
CA SER A 203 -12.59 -0.43 -0.13
C SER A 203 -11.60 0.58 0.45
N MET A 204 -11.26 1.64 -0.29
CA MET A 204 -10.40 2.74 0.18
C MET A 204 -11.12 3.75 1.09
N LEU A 205 -12.47 3.72 1.16
CA LEU A 205 -13.21 4.61 2.07
C LEU A 205 -12.95 4.22 3.55
N PRO A 206 -12.97 5.16 4.48
CA PRO A 206 -13.07 6.61 4.28
C PRO A 206 -11.72 7.20 3.85
N ILE A 207 -11.73 7.96 2.76
CA ILE A 207 -10.54 8.63 2.22
C ILE A 207 -10.07 9.74 3.16
N ASN A 208 -11.02 10.45 3.79
CA ASN A 208 -10.70 11.53 4.72
C ASN A 208 -9.82 11.06 5.88
N ASP A 209 -10.02 9.82 6.36
CA ASP A 209 -9.26 9.23 7.48
C ASP A 209 -7.87 8.72 7.03
N ARG A 210 -7.58 8.71 5.71
CA ARG A 210 -6.31 8.28 5.09
C ARG A 210 -5.53 9.47 4.48
N LYS A 211 -6.15 10.65 4.42
CA LYS A 211 -5.65 11.82 3.69
C LYS A 211 -4.24 12.23 4.11
N VAL A 212 -3.94 12.21 5.40
CA VAL A 212 -2.63 12.62 5.93
C VAL A 212 -1.55 11.71 5.38
N GLY A 213 -1.76 10.39 5.44
CA GLY A 213 -0.84 9.40 4.91
C GLY A 213 -0.68 9.49 3.38
N VAL A 214 -1.77 9.72 2.63
CA VAL A 214 -1.69 9.91 1.16
C VAL A 214 -0.84 11.11 0.79
N ILE A 215 -0.98 12.23 1.51
CA ILE A 215 -0.17 13.43 1.25
C ILE A 215 1.28 13.18 1.65
N LEU A 216 1.54 12.49 2.76
CA LEU A 216 2.87 12.09 3.18
C LEU A 216 3.53 11.19 2.13
N ASP A 217 2.81 10.19 1.63
CA ASP A 217 3.30 9.34 0.55
C ASP A 217 3.68 10.14 -0.68
N ALA A 218 2.80 11.02 -1.13
CA ALA A 218 3.02 11.79 -2.34
C ALA A 218 4.20 12.76 -2.24
N SER A 219 4.48 13.32 -1.06
CA SER A 219 5.51 14.36 -0.86
C SER A 219 6.81 13.83 -0.24
N VAL A 220 6.79 12.70 0.44
CA VAL A 220 7.96 12.17 1.17
C VAL A 220 8.30 10.76 0.71
N THR A 221 7.38 9.79 0.87
CA THR A 221 7.67 8.36 0.71
C THR A 221 7.91 7.96 -0.75
N ASN A 222 7.06 8.40 -1.68
CA ASN A 222 7.19 8.03 -3.09
C ASN A 222 8.40 8.67 -3.79
N PRO A 223 8.76 9.94 -3.51
CA PRO A 223 9.98 10.53 -4.08
C PRO A 223 11.28 9.98 -3.48
N ASP A 224 11.24 9.33 -2.33
CA ASP A 224 12.39 9.03 -1.48
C ASP A 224 13.48 8.23 -2.20
N MET A 225 13.15 7.10 -2.82
CA MET A 225 14.13 6.27 -3.51
C MET A 225 14.85 6.97 -4.68
N ALA A 226 14.21 7.98 -5.28
CA ALA A 226 14.81 8.77 -6.34
C ALA A 226 15.62 9.95 -5.77
N ARG A 227 15.09 10.61 -4.74
CA ARG A 227 15.72 11.74 -4.03
C ARG A 227 16.98 11.29 -3.31
N ASP A 228 16.86 10.24 -2.53
CA ASP A 228 17.92 9.72 -1.67
C ASP A 228 18.50 8.41 -2.23
N PHE A 229 18.71 8.37 -3.54
CA PHE A 229 19.16 7.19 -4.30
C PHE A 229 20.34 6.44 -3.65
N GLY A 230 21.30 7.17 -3.07
CA GLY A 230 22.45 6.61 -2.41
C GLY A 230 22.15 5.82 -1.13
N GLU A 231 20.98 6.04 -0.55
CA GLU A 231 20.50 5.34 0.63
C GLU A 231 19.81 3.99 0.29
N TYR A 232 19.74 3.65 -1.00
CA TYR A 232 19.15 2.42 -1.50
C TYR A 232 20.16 1.56 -2.29
N PRO A 233 21.24 1.06 -1.62
CA PRO A 233 22.22 0.17 -2.24
C PRO A 233 21.60 -1.25 -2.39
N ILE A 234 20.70 -1.41 -3.38
CA ILE A 234 19.94 -2.67 -3.58
C ILE A 234 20.88 -3.85 -3.83
N GLU A 235 22.04 -3.59 -4.42
CA GLU A 235 23.09 -4.57 -4.68
C GLU A 235 23.67 -5.19 -3.40
N ASP A 236 23.52 -4.51 -2.27
CA ASP A 236 23.95 -4.95 -0.94
C ASP A 236 22.84 -5.68 -0.16
N LEU A 237 21.64 -5.83 -0.74
CA LEU A 237 20.52 -6.50 -0.07
C LEU A 237 20.85 -7.98 0.19
N GLN A 238 20.86 -8.36 1.46
CA GLN A 238 21.31 -9.70 1.88
C GLN A 238 20.18 -10.73 1.96
N VAL A 239 18.93 -10.26 1.93
CA VAL A 239 17.76 -11.12 2.08
C VAL A 239 17.21 -11.58 0.74
N PRO A 240 16.66 -12.80 0.65
CA PRO A 240 16.00 -13.25 -0.57
C PRO A 240 14.80 -12.37 -0.88
N THR A 241 14.55 -12.15 -2.16
CA THR A 241 13.47 -11.28 -2.63
C THR A 241 12.59 -11.99 -3.65
N LEU A 242 11.28 -11.92 -3.45
CA LEU A 242 10.26 -12.39 -4.39
C LEU A 242 9.47 -11.20 -4.92
N ILE A 243 9.42 -11.03 -6.23
CA ILE A 243 8.75 -9.89 -6.85
C ILE A 243 7.67 -10.39 -7.81
N PHE A 244 6.46 -9.83 -7.66
CA PHE A 244 5.32 -10.05 -8.56
C PHE A 244 4.97 -8.76 -9.28
N HIS A 245 4.72 -8.84 -10.60
CA HIS A 245 4.24 -7.69 -11.38
C HIS A 245 3.44 -8.13 -12.60
N ALA A 246 2.40 -7.37 -12.97
CA ALA A 246 1.66 -7.59 -14.21
C ALA A 246 2.11 -6.62 -15.30
N LYS A 247 2.23 -7.11 -16.55
CA LYS A 247 2.67 -6.29 -17.70
C LYS A 247 1.68 -5.19 -18.07
N ASP A 248 0.40 -5.38 -17.74
CA ASP A 248 -0.68 -4.45 -18.00
C ASP A 248 -0.98 -3.51 -16.83
N ASP A 249 -0.11 -3.46 -15.81
CA ASP A 249 -0.22 -2.53 -14.69
C ASP A 249 -0.13 -1.07 -15.19
N LYS A 250 -1.19 -0.28 -14.93
CA LYS A 250 -1.29 1.11 -15.34
C LYS A 250 -0.82 2.10 -14.27
N LEU A 251 -0.51 1.63 -13.06
CA LEU A 251 -0.13 2.46 -11.92
C LEU A 251 1.36 2.38 -11.60
N ALA A 252 1.93 1.18 -11.67
CA ALA A 252 3.36 0.95 -11.52
C ALA A 252 3.95 0.41 -12.83
N SER A 253 5.06 0.96 -13.26
CA SER A 253 5.67 0.61 -14.55
C SER A 253 6.32 -0.77 -14.50
N TYR A 254 5.77 -1.72 -15.24
CA TYR A 254 6.39 -3.04 -15.42
C TYR A 254 7.83 -2.94 -15.95
N ILE A 255 8.06 -2.07 -16.93
CA ILE A 255 9.38 -1.90 -17.57
C ILE A 255 10.41 -1.41 -16.56
N GLU A 256 10.03 -0.50 -15.65
CA GLU A 256 10.92 -0.02 -14.60
C GLU A 256 11.18 -1.12 -13.58
N THR A 257 10.17 -1.91 -13.21
CA THR A 257 10.34 -3.07 -12.34
C THR A 257 11.28 -4.10 -12.96
N GLU A 258 11.06 -4.49 -14.21
CA GLU A 258 11.90 -5.45 -14.93
C GLU A 258 13.38 -5.01 -14.99
N ARG A 259 13.63 -3.71 -15.16
CA ARG A 259 14.98 -3.15 -15.11
C ARG A 259 15.57 -3.17 -13.70
N ALA A 260 14.76 -2.81 -12.70
CA ALA A 260 15.20 -2.75 -11.31
C ALA A 260 15.53 -4.13 -10.74
N VAL A 261 14.83 -5.19 -11.18
CA VAL A 261 15.06 -6.58 -10.76
C VAL A 261 16.53 -6.99 -10.91
N ALA A 262 17.22 -6.51 -11.94
CA ALA A 262 18.64 -6.81 -12.17
C ALA A 262 19.58 -6.29 -11.06
N ARG A 263 19.12 -5.36 -10.21
CA ARG A 263 19.86 -4.84 -9.07
C ARG A 263 19.76 -5.72 -7.82
N PHE A 264 18.77 -6.61 -7.75
CA PHE A 264 18.56 -7.47 -6.58
C PHE A 264 19.42 -8.73 -6.66
N PRO A 265 20.34 -8.98 -5.70
CA PRO A 265 21.31 -10.07 -5.80
C PRO A 265 20.70 -11.47 -5.74
N ASN A 266 19.65 -11.64 -4.92
CA ASN A 266 18.94 -12.91 -4.74
C ASN A 266 17.46 -12.67 -4.94
N CYS A 267 17.01 -12.72 -6.20
CA CYS A 267 15.65 -12.36 -6.59
C CYS A 267 14.99 -13.41 -7.47
N THR A 268 13.77 -13.78 -7.10
CA THR A 268 12.83 -14.49 -7.97
C THR A 268 11.80 -13.47 -8.48
N PHE A 269 11.71 -13.32 -9.81
CA PHE A 269 10.74 -12.41 -10.44
C PHE A 269 9.68 -13.22 -11.20
N ILE A 270 8.44 -13.08 -10.78
CA ILE A 270 7.27 -13.70 -11.40
C ILE A 270 6.44 -12.59 -12.06
N SER A 271 6.34 -12.64 -13.40
CA SER A 271 5.57 -11.68 -14.17
C SER A 271 4.33 -12.31 -14.79
N PHE A 272 3.22 -11.57 -14.75
CA PHE A 272 1.96 -11.96 -15.35
C PHE A 272 1.67 -11.12 -16.60
N GLU A 273 1.07 -11.73 -17.63
CA GLU A 273 0.69 -11.01 -18.84
C GLU A 273 -0.43 -9.98 -18.59
N SER A 274 -1.32 -10.29 -17.63
CA SER A 274 -2.44 -9.45 -17.23
C SER A 274 -2.73 -9.59 -15.74
N GLY A 275 -3.65 -8.80 -15.21
CA GLY A 275 -4.04 -8.81 -13.79
C GLY A 275 -3.98 -7.41 -13.19
N GLY A 276 -3.37 -6.47 -13.91
CA GLY A 276 -3.25 -5.07 -13.49
C GLY A 276 -2.50 -4.90 -12.18
N HIS A 277 -2.70 -3.76 -11.55
CA HIS A 277 -2.02 -3.40 -10.30
C HIS A 277 -2.37 -4.31 -9.10
N LEU A 278 -3.49 -5.03 -9.17
CA LEU A 278 -3.96 -5.91 -8.09
C LEU A 278 -3.69 -7.39 -8.37
N LEU A 279 -3.01 -7.74 -9.47
CA LEU A 279 -2.71 -9.12 -9.89
C LEU A 279 -3.98 -9.99 -9.93
N THR A 280 -5.09 -9.42 -10.39
CA THR A 280 -6.39 -10.08 -10.42
C THR A 280 -6.34 -11.37 -11.24
N GLY A 281 -6.86 -12.46 -10.69
CA GLY A 281 -6.90 -13.76 -11.35
C GLY A 281 -5.72 -14.68 -11.04
N HIS A 282 -4.70 -14.23 -10.28
CA HIS A 282 -3.47 -14.98 -10.00
C HIS A 282 -3.32 -15.42 -8.54
N ALA A 283 -4.41 -15.38 -7.75
CA ALA A 283 -4.35 -15.61 -6.31
C ALA A 283 -3.73 -16.95 -5.92
N GLU A 284 -4.09 -18.05 -6.61
CA GLU A 284 -3.57 -19.41 -6.32
C GLU A 284 -2.07 -19.52 -6.65
N GLU A 285 -1.66 -19.01 -7.81
CA GLU A 285 -0.27 -19.03 -8.24
C GLU A 285 0.63 -18.19 -7.32
N ILE A 286 0.12 -17.04 -6.88
CA ILE A 286 0.78 -16.18 -5.91
C ILE A 286 0.87 -16.87 -4.55
N LYS A 287 -0.22 -17.51 -4.11
CA LYS A 287 -0.25 -18.23 -2.83
C LYS A 287 0.79 -19.34 -2.79
N GLU A 288 0.87 -20.15 -3.85
CA GLU A 288 1.86 -21.22 -3.99
C GLU A 288 3.29 -20.65 -3.92
N ALA A 289 3.59 -19.63 -4.73
CA ALA A 289 4.91 -19.02 -4.77
C ALA A 289 5.32 -18.36 -3.45
N VAL A 290 4.38 -17.74 -2.74
CA VAL A 290 4.65 -17.16 -1.40
C VAL A 290 4.88 -18.26 -0.38
N SER A 291 4.10 -19.36 -0.43
CA SER A 291 4.27 -20.50 0.47
C SER A 291 5.66 -21.13 0.29
N ASP A 292 6.04 -21.41 -0.95
CA ASP A 292 7.37 -21.94 -1.27
C ASP A 292 8.47 -21.03 -0.79
N PHE A 293 8.32 -19.71 -0.98
CA PHE A 293 9.30 -18.71 -0.57
C PHE A 293 9.44 -18.60 0.95
N VAL A 294 8.34 -18.64 1.69
CA VAL A 294 8.35 -18.53 3.17
C VAL A 294 8.84 -19.83 3.81
N GLU A 295 8.55 -20.99 3.22
CA GLU A 295 8.92 -22.31 3.75
C GLU A 295 10.33 -22.74 3.36
N ASP A 296 10.92 -22.13 2.34
CA ASP A 296 12.29 -22.44 1.91
C ASP A 296 13.29 -22.07 3.01
N ARG A 297 13.75 -23.10 3.74
CA ARG A 297 14.71 -22.99 4.85
C ARG A 297 16.16 -22.93 4.39
N SER A 298 16.40 -22.85 3.08
CA SER A 298 17.76 -22.86 2.50
C SER A 298 18.41 -21.46 2.45
N HIS A 299 17.71 -20.43 2.95
CA HIS A 299 18.18 -19.04 2.98
C HIS A 299 18.80 -18.63 4.29
#